data_3643a5047b467119203ddec5cdffc06b
#
_entry.id   3643a5047b467119203ddec5cdffc06b
#
_cell.length_a   1.000
_cell.length_b   1.000
_cell.length_c   1.000
_cell.angle_alpha   90.00
_cell.angle_beta   90.00
_cell.angle_gamma   90.00
#
_symmetry.space_group_name_H-M   'P 1'
#
loop_
_entity.id
_entity.type
_entity.pdbx_description
1 polymer ?
#
loop_
_entity_poly.entity_id
_entity_poly.type
_entity_poly.pdbx_seq_one_letter_code
_entity_poly.pdbx_strand_id
1 'polypeptide(L)'
;MYIHLIFYIFVSMPNPNIISWFDKNTVKHLRLPFSYHLMPVFLFAWSQAVNVNMTHTFIAFLILHLLIYPSSNGYNSYQDKDETSIGGLKNPPKVTENLFYVTLLLDFTGILLALLVSVYFSVFVLLYVLISRAYSYRNLRLKKYALVGFLTVFLFQGAFTYLMVSSALSDFVPANFFTAGNVICMSVASLFIGSVYPLTQIYQHTADKKDGVTTISYKLGYVGTFIFSALMFTLASVLLLYYFDMKHQRLSLVLFFTMMLPVVIRLFRWFGKVRENSSNANFE
;
A
#
# COMPACT_ATOMS: atom_id res chain seq x y z
N MET A 1 20.95 -16.70 -17.65
CA MET A 1 20.50 -15.38 -18.20
C MET A 1 20.24 -14.36 -17.09
N TYR A 2 19.45 -14.65 -16.02
CA TYR A 2 19.15 -13.70 -14.94
C TYR A 2 20.33 -13.35 -14.04
N ILE A 3 21.21 -14.28 -13.72
CA ILE A 3 22.44 -14.03 -12.91
C ILE A 3 23.40 -13.08 -13.64
N HIS A 4 23.54 -13.20 -14.96
CA HIS A 4 24.32 -12.27 -15.76
C HIS A 4 23.73 -10.85 -15.79
N LEU A 5 22.40 -10.72 -15.77
CA LEU A 5 21.74 -9.42 -15.73
C LEU A 5 21.94 -8.73 -14.37
N ILE A 6 21.84 -9.48 -13.26
CA ILE A 6 22.11 -8.99 -11.90
C ILE A 6 23.59 -8.58 -11.77
N PHE A 7 24.52 -9.39 -12.29
CA PHE A 7 25.95 -9.08 -12.27
C PHE A 7 26.27 -7.86 -13.14
N TYR A 8 25.64 -7.72 -14.31
CA TYR A 8 25.80 -6.55 -15.17
C TYR A 8 25.28 -5.26 -14.54
N ILE A 9 24.15 -5.35 -13.82
CA ILE A 9 23.60 -4.22 -13.04
C ILE A 9 24.57 -3.81 -11.93
N PHE A 10 25.19 -4.77 -11.22
CA PHE A 10 26.19 -4.48 -10.18
C PHE A 10 27.50 -3.90 -10.72
N VAL A 11 27.94 -4.34 -11.88
CA VAL A 11 29.21 -3.89 -12.52
C VAL A 11 29.06 -2.53 -13.22
N SER A 12 27.83 -2.18 -13.67
CA SER A 12 27.54 -0.88 -14.29
C SER A 12 27.17 0.23 -13.29
N MET A 13 27.30 -0.01 -11.98
CA MET A 13 26.94 0.98 -10.95
C MET A 13 27.91 2.19 -10.98
N PRO A 14 27.40 3.40 -11.10
CA PRO A 14 28.22 4.59 -11.32
C PRO A 14 29.03 5.05 -10.10
N ASN A 15 28.81 4.49 -8.92
CA ASN A 15 29.57 4.82 -7.71
C ASN A 15 29.59 3.65 -6.71
N PRO A 16 30.77 3.13 -6.31
CA PRO A 16 30.89 2.00 -5.37
C PRO A 16 30.52 2.35 -3.91
N ASN A 17 30.28 3.63 -3.60
CA ASN A 17 29.90 4.03 -2.25
C ASN A 17 28.38 3.99 -2.06
N ILE A 18 27.85 2.87 -1.55
CA ILE A 18 26.42 2.65 -1.28
C ILE A 18 25.85 3.75 -0.37
N ILE A 19 26.63 4.32 0.54
CA ILE A 19 26.17 5.37 1.45
C ILE A 19 25.77 6.62 0.67
N SER A 20 26.46 6.94 -0.43
CA SER A 20 26.12 8.09 -1.28
C SER A 20 24.79 7.96 -2.01
N TRP A 21 24.22 6.75 -2.11
CA TRP A 21 22.91 6.53 -2.73
C TRP A 21 21.76 7.05 -1.85
N PHE A 22 21.96 7.08 -0.52
CA PHE A 22 20.99 7.56 0.46
C PHE A 22 21.07 9.08 0.64
N ASP A 23 21.17 9.82 -0.47
CA ASP A 23 21.07 11.28 -0.43
C ASP A 23 19.68 11.75 0.07
N LYS A 24 19.60 13.04 0.48
CA LYS A 24 18.39 13.63 1.06
C LYS A 24 17.17 13.52 0.13
N ASN A 25 17.35 13.58 -1.19
CA ASN A 25 16.26 13.49 -2.15
C ASN A 25 15.76 12.06 -2.28
N THR A 26 16.68 11.10 -2.38
CA THR A 26 16.39 9.66 -2.38
C THR A 26 15.60 9.27 -1.12
N VAL A 27 16.07 9.64 0.07
CA VAL A 27 15.38 9.33 1.34
C VAL A 27 13.97 9.94 1.39
N LYS A 28 13.79 11.16 0.89
CA LYS A 28 12.47 11.79 0.79
C LYS A 28 11.50 10.99 -0.09
N HIS A 29 11.98 10.45 -1.22
CA HIS A 29 11.16 9.66 -2.14
C HIS A 29 10.78 8.28 -1.61
N LEU A 30 11.51 7.74 -0.63
CA LEU A 30 11.09 6.52 0.07
C LEU A 30 9.82 6.72 0.87
N ARG A 31 9.46 7.96 1.21
CA ARG A 31 8.21 8.35 1.88
C ARG A 31 7.90 7.47 3.09
N LEU A 32 8.89 7.27 3.97
CA LEU A 32 8.76 6.42 5.16
C LEU A 32 7.46 6.66 5.96
N PRO A 33 7.03 7.91 6.24
CA PRO A 33 5.75 8.14 6.91
C PRO A 33 4.54 7.64 6.13
N PHE A 34 4.63 7.58 4.79
CA PHE A 34 3.53 7.09 3.96
C PHE A 34 3.31 5.56 4.10
N SER A 35 4.30 4.80 4.57
CA SER A 35 4.15 3.37 4.88
C SER A 35 3.11 3.09 5.96
N TYR A 36 2.73 4.09 6.78
CA TYR A 36 1.67 3.98 7.79
C TYR A 36 0.29 3.68 7.21
N HIS A 37 0.05 3.96 5.93
CA HIS A 37 -1.23 3.67 5.31
C HIS A 37 -1.56 2.17 5.25
N LEU A 38 -0.56 1.30 5.28
CA LEU A 38 -0.73 -0.16 5.35
C LEU A 38 -0.63 -0.73 6.78
N MET A 39 -0.25 0.10 7.76
CA MET A 39 -0.22 -0.31 9.18
C MET A 39 -1.59 -0.80 9.69
N PRO A 40 -2.74 -0.20 9.36
CA PRO A 40 -4.03 -0.73 9.78
C PRO A 40 -4.28 -2.16 9.33
N VAL A 41 -3.86 -2.54 8.11
CA VAL A 41 -3.99 -3.92 7.62
C VAL A 41 -3.07 -4.86 8.40
N PHE A 42 -1.85 -4.43 8.71
CA PHE A 42 -0.92 -5.18 9.56
C PHE A 42 -1.50 -5.44 10.96
N LEU A 43 -1.97 -4.37 11.61
CA LEU A 43 -2.55 -4.45 12.96
C LEU A 43 -3.84 -5.26 12.97
N PHE A 44 -4.65 -5.17 11.94
CA PHE A 44 -5.87 -5.97 11.80
C PHE A 44 -5.53 -7.46 11.68
N ALA A 45 -4.58 -7.84 10.82
CA ALA A 45 -4.12 -9.23 10.72
C ALA A 45 -3.56 -9.72 12.07
N TRP A 46 -2.76 -8.89 12.74
CA TRP A 46 -2.21 -9.23 14.05
C TRP A 46 -3.30 -9.43 15.11
N SER A 47 -4.31 -8.56 15.15
CA SER A 47 -5.41 -8.65 16.12
C SER A 47 -6.27 -9.93 15.96
N GLN A 48 -6.24 -10.56 14.78
CA GLN A 48 -6.99 -11.79 14.49
C GLN A 48 -6.13 -13.05 14.55
N ALA A 49 -4.81 -12.92 14.71
CA ALA A 49 -3.89 -14.05 14.75
C ALA A 49 -3.96 -14.79 16.09
N VAL A 50 -3.84 -16.12 16.02
CA VAL A 50 -3.77 -17.00 17.20
C VAL A 50 -2.35 -17.55 17.32
N ASN A 51 -1.85 -17.76 18.54
CA ASN A 51 -0.50 -18.28 18.82
C ASN A 51 0.61 -17.44 18.16
N VAL A 52 0.58 -16.13 18.40
CA VAL A 52 1.47 -15.15 17.76
C VAL A 52 2.92 -15.33 18.20
N ASN A 53 3.83 -15.46 17.24
CA ASN A 53 5.26 -15.33 17.46
C ASN A 53 5.66 -13.85 17.43
N MET A 54 5.89 -13.27 18.61
CA MET A 54 6.20 -11.82 18.75
C MET A 54 7.50 -11.42 18.05
N THR A 55 8.52 -12.29 18.03
CA THR A 55 9.78 -12.02 17.34
C THR A 55 9.56 -11.94 15.81
N HIS A 56 8.87 -12.91 15.24
CA HIS A 56 8.51 -12.90 13.82
C HIS A 56 7.63 -11.69 13.47
N THR A 57 6.66 -11.37 14.33
CA THR A 57 5.79 -10.20 14.16
C THR A 57 6.59 -8.91 14.07
N PHE A 58 7.52 -8.70 15.00
CA PHE A 58 8.36 -7.50 15.03
C PHE A 58 9.30 -7.43 13.81
N ILE A 59 9.95 -8.54 13.45
CA ILE A 59 10.81 -8.61 12.26
C ILE A 59 10.00 -8.33 11.00
N ALA A 60 8.82 -8.94 10.83
CA ALA A 60 7.94 -8.70 9.69
C ALA A 60 7.49 -7.24 9.61
N PHE A 61 7.15 -6.63 10.75
CA PHE A 61 6.80 -5.22 10.81
C PHE A 61 7.95 -4.33 10.29
N LEU A 62 9.18 -4.56 10.75
CA LEU A 62 10.36 -3.79 10.30
C LEU A 62 10.61 -3.99 8.81
N ILE A 63 10.58 -5.24 8.32
CA ILE A 63 10.78 -5.55 6.90
C ILE A 63 9.76 -4.80 6.05
N LEU A 64 8.47 -4.90 6.37
CA LEU A 64 7.43 -4.29 5.55
C LEU A 64 7.47 -2.75 5.61
N HIS A 65 7.56 -2.15 6.81
CA HIS A 65 7.43 -0.71 6.97
C HIS A 65 8.71 0.09 6.74
N LEU A 66 9.88 -0.54 6.88
CA LEU A 66 11.17 0.15 6.66
C LEU A 66 11.85 -0.21 5.34
N LEU A 67 11.53 -1.37 4.74
CA LEU A 67 12.18 -1.81 3.51
C LEU A 67 11.19 -1.88 2.35
N ILE A 68 10.18 -2.73 2.41
CA ILE A 68 9.32 -3.09 1.26
C ILE A 68 8.37 -1.95 0.86
N TYR A 69 7.62 -1.37 1.79
CA TYR A 69 6.71 -0.26 1.46
C TYR A 69 7.45 1.01 1.04
N PRO A 70 8.54 1.42 1.72
CA PRO A 70 9.37 2.53 1.24
C PRO A 70 10.01 2.27 -0.13
N SER A 71 10.47 1.04 -0.40
CA SER A 71 10.97 0.67 -1.72
C SER A 71 9.90 0.81 -2.79
N SER A 72 8.68 0.30 -2.55
CA SER A 72 7.53 0.44 -3.44
C SER A 72 7.22 1.92 -3.74
N ASN A 73 7.20 2.76 -2.71
CA ASN A 73 6.99 4.20 -2.84
C ASN A 73 8.09 4.89 -3.65
N GLY A 74 9.35 4.54 -3.36
CA GLY A 74 10.53 5.08 -4.07
C GLY A 74 10.53 4.69 -5.54
N TYR A 75 10.24 3.42 -5.84
CA TYR A 75 10.17 2.96 -7.23
C TYR A 75 9.03 3.63 -8.01
N ASN A 76 7.88 3.82 -7.37
CA ASN A 76 6.79 4.58 -7.97
C ASN A 76 7.24 6.00 -8.33
N SER A 77 7.89 6.71 -7.39
CA SER A 77 8.45 8.03 -7.64
C SER A 77 9.52 8.04 -8.74
N TYR A 78 10.38 7.00 -8.80
CA TYR A 78 11.41 6.87 -9.84
C TYR A 78 10.80 6.75 -11.24
N GLN A 79 9.71 5.97 -11.36
CA GLN A 79 9.04 5.76 -12.64
C GLN A 79 8.22 6.98 -13.09
N ASP A 80 7.58 7.68 -12.15
CA ASP A 80 6.67 8.77 -12.48
C ASP A 80 7.39 10.10 -12.68
N LYS A 81 8.42 10.35 -11.88
CA LYS A 81 9.18 11.63 -11.87
C LYS A 81 8.24 12.84 -11.68
N ASP A 82 7.26 12.70 -10.78
CA ASP A 82 6.26 13.72 -10.53
C ASP A 82 6.89 15.05 -10.05
N GLU A 83 6.44 16.15 -10.64
CA GLU A 83 6.81 17.52 -10.25
C GLU A 83 5.76 18.17 -9.31
N THR A 84 4.58 17.57 -9.22
CA THR A 84 3.47 18.02 -8.38
C THR A 84 3.30 17.12 -7.15
N SER A 85 2.44 17.53 -6.21
CA SER A 85 2.20 16.80 -4.96
C SER A 85 1.84 15.33 -5.18
N ILE A 86 2.52 14.44 -4.46
CA ILE A 86 2.26 13.00 -4.42
C ILE A 86 1.98 12.56 -2.98
N GLY A 87 1.45 11.35 -2.81
CA GLY A 87 1.12 10.83 -1.48
C GLY A 87 2.29 10.96 -0.49
N GLY A 88 2.12 11.79 0.54
CA GLY A 88 3.13 12.06 1.56
C GLY A 88 4.17 13.14 1.23
N LEU A 89 4.18 13.71 0.01
CA LEU A 89 5.10 14.79 -0.36
C LEU A 89 4.38 15.91 -1.11
N LYS A 90 4.33 17.10 -0.50
CA LYS A 90 3.73 18.31 -1.13
C LYS A 90 4.58 18.80 -2.30
N ASN A 91 5.91 18.85 -2.12
CA ASN A 91 6.88 19.30 -3.12
C ASN A 91 7.95 18.21 -3.29
N PRO A 92 7.77 17.23 -4.20
CA PRO A 92 8.74 16.18 -4.42
C PRO A 92 10.04 16.77 -5.02
N PRO A 93 11.22 16.39 -4.51
CA PRO A 93 12.49 16.82 -5.11
C PRO A 93 12.73 16.10 -6.44
N LYS A 94 13.72 16.56 -7.21
CA LYS A 94 14.14 15.84 -8.42
C LYS A 94 14.57 14.40 -8.09
N VAL A 95 14.07 13.47 -8.89
CA VAL A 95 14.42 12.06 -8.82
C VAL A 95 15.82 11.84 -9.40
N THR A 96 16.66 11.05 -8.70
CA THR A 96 17.98 10.64 -9.15
C THR A 96 18.01 9.15 -9.48
N GLU A 97 19.01 8.70 -10.25
CA GLU A 97 19.22 7.27 -10.54
C GLU A 97 19.53 6.47 -9.25
N ASN A 98 20.11 7.11 -8.23
CA ASN A 98 20.35 6.50 -6.93
C ASN A 98 19.08 5.89 -6.33
N LEU A 99 17.93 6.55 -6.52
CA LEU A 99 16.64 6.06 -6.01
C LEU A 99 16.31 4.66 -6.55
N PHE A 100 16.60 4.40 -7.84
CA PHE A 100 16.40 3.07 -8.43
C PHE A 100 17.23 2.00 -7.73
N TYR A 101 18.55 2.25 -7.55
CA TYR A 101 19.44 1.30 -6.90
C TYR A 101 19.09 1.08 -5.42
N VAL A 102 18.71 2.14 -4.71
CA VAL A 102 18.24 2.02 -3.31
C VAL A 102 17.01 1.15 -3.24
N THR A 103 16.02 1.33 -4.13
CA THR A 103 14.83 0.48 -4.11
C THR A 103 15.13 -0.98 -4.42
N LEU A 104 16.09 -1.27 -5.33
CA LEU A 104 16.53 -2.66 -5.58
C LEU A 104 17.21 -3.26 -4.34
N LEU A 105 18.06 -2.49 -3.68
CA LEU A 105 18.75 -2.92 -2.46
C LEU A 105 17.75 -3.23 -1.35
N LEU A 106 16.76 -2.36 -1.13
CA LEU A 106 15.73 -2.54 -0.12
C LEU A 106 14.86 -3.76 -0.41
N ASP A 107 14.42 -3.98 -1.66
CA ASP A 107 13.65 -5.15 -2.06
C ASP A 107 14.44 -6.44 -1.81
N PHE A 108 15.68 -6.51 -2.30
CA PHE A 108 16.54 -7.68 -2.15
C PHE A 108 16.78 -8.01 -0.67
N THR A 109 17.17 -6.99 0.10
CA THR A 109 17.40 -7.13 1.55
C THR A 109 16.13 -7.56 2.27
N GLY A 110 14.98 -6.96 1.96
CA GLY A 110 13.70 -7.30 2.58
C GLY A 110 13.26 -8.73 2.29
N ILE A 111 13.42 -9.20 1.04
CA ILE A 111 13.10 -10.59 0.64
C ILE A 111 14.02 -11.58 1.37
N LEU A 112 15.33 -11.31 1.47
CA LEU A 112 16.25 -12.17 2.19
C LEU A 112 15.97 -12.22 3.68
N LEU A 113 15.74 -11.06 4.32
CA LEU A 113 15.41 -11.01 5.74
C LEU A 113 14.06 -11.67 6.04
N ALA A 114 13.11 -11.66 5.09
CA ALA A 114 11.83 -12.34 5.26
C ALA A 114 11.97 -13.87 5.44
N LEU A 115 13.07 -14.48 4.93
CA LEU A 115 13.38 -15.89 5.19
C LEU A 115 13.66 -16.20 6.67
N LEU A 116 14.09 -15.20 7.46
CA LEU A 116 14.27 -15.36 8.91
C LEU A 116 12.92 -15.55 9.64
N VAL A 117 11.83 -15.15 9.01
CA VAL A 117 10.46 -15.31 9.53
C VAL A 117 9.87 -16.62 9.02
N SER A 118 9.68 -16.77 7.72
CA SER A 118 9.26 -18.00 7.08
C SER A 118 9.47 -17.97 5.56
N VAL A 119 9.54 -19.14 4.94
CA VAL A 119 9.59 -19.26 3.46
C VAL A 119 8.31 -18.69 2.84
N TYR A 120 7.15 -18.95 3.42
CA TYR A 120 5.88 -18.42 2.91
C TYR A 120 5.84 -16.88 2.94
N PHE A 121 6.27 -16.28 4.05
CA PHE A 121 6.35 -14.82 4.16
C PHE A 121 7.29 -14.24 3.11
N SER A 122 8.48 -14.83 2.91
CA SER A 122 9.43 -14.38 1.89
C SER A 122 8.86 -14.48 0.46
N VAL A 123 8.15 -15.57 0.14
CA VAL A 123 7.48 -15.72 -1.17
C VAL A 123 6.39 -14.66 -1.35
N PHE A 124 5.58 -14.40 -0.32
CA PHE A 124 4.56 -13.35 -0.42
C PHE A 124 5.15 -11.95 -0.51
N VAL A 125 6.24 -11.66 0.19
CA VAL A 125 7.00 -10.40 0.03
C VAL A 125 7.52 -10.27 -1.41
N LEU A 126 8.10 -11.32 -1.98
CA LEU A 126 8.54 -11.33 -3.39
C LEU A 126 7.38 -11.03 -4.35
N LEU A 127 6.23 -11.70 -4.17
CA LEU A 127 5.05 -11.46 -5.01
C LEU A 127 4.53 -10.02 -4.87
N TYR A 128 4.53 -9.47 -3.65
CA TYR A 128 4.16 -8.07 -3.42
C TYR A 128 5.10 -7.11 -4.17
N VAL A 129 6.41 -7.33 -4.09
CA VAL A 129 7.42 -6.54 -4.81
C VAL A 129 7.19 -6.62 -6.31
N LEU A 130 7.01 -7.81 -6.89
CA LEU A 130 6.80 -7.99 -8.32
C LEU A 130 5.55 -7.25 -8.82
N ILE A 131 4.44 -7.33 -8.09
CA ILE A 131 3.21 -6.62 -8.46
C ILE A 131 3.36 -5.11 -8.28
N SER A 132 4.01 -4.65 -7.21
CA SER A 132 4.30 -3.23 -7.01
C SER A 132 5.17 -2.66 -8.15
N ARG A 133 6.17 -3.44 -8.61
CA ARG A 133 6.98 -3.09 -9.78
C ARG A 133 6.12 -3.03 -11.05
N ALA A 134 5.31 -4.06 -11.32
CA ALA A 134 4.41 -4.11 -12.47
C ALA A 134 3.39 -2.95 -12.49
N TYR A 135 2.91 -2.55 -11.32
CA TYR A 135 2.00 -1.42 -11.14
C TYR A 135 2.59 -0.11 -11.65
N SER A 136 3.88 0.15 -11.37
CA SER A 136 4.54 1.42 -11.66
C SER A 136 5.41 1.41 -12.92
N TYR A 137 5.95 0.25 -13.34
CA TYR A 137 6.90 0.13 -14.45
C TYR A 137 6.32 0.66 -15.76
N ARG A 138 6.97 1.65 -16.39
CA ARG A 138 6.41 2.43 -17.51
C ARG A 138 5.94 1.59 -18.71
N ASN A 139 6.59 0.47 -19.00
CA ASN A 139 6.20 -0.38 -20.15
C ASN A 139 4.95 -1.23 -19.87
N LEU A 140 4.71 -1.64 -18.60
CA LEU A 140 3.53 -2.41 -18.20
C LEU A 140 2.48 -1.51 -17.58
N ARG A 141 2.86 -0.73 -16.57
CA ARG A 141 2.14 0.36 -15.93
C ARG A 141 0.66 0.06 -15.65
N LEU A 142 0.40 -0.97 -14.81
CA LEU A 142 -0.97 -1.41 -14.50
C LEU A 142 -1.87 -0.25 -14.03
N LYS A 143 -1.30 0.74 -13.33
CA LYS A 143 -2.00 1.94 -12.88
C LYS A 143 -2.55 2.84 -14.00
N LYS A 144 -2.06 2.67 -15.23
CA LYS A 144 -2.56 3.42 -16.40
C LYS A 144 -4.02 3.12 -16.68
N TYR A 145 -4.47 1.92 -16.32
CA TYR A 145 -5.82 1.44 -16.59
C TYR A 145 -6.66 1.53 -15.31
N ALA A 146 -7.74 2.32 -15.35
CA ALA A 146 -8.55 2.64 -14.19
C ALA A 146 -8.96 1.44 -13.32
N LEU A 147 -9.56 0.42 -13.96
CA LEU A 147 -10.03 -0.77 -13.25
C LEU A 147 -8.88 -1.67 -12.82
N VAL A 148 -7.90 -1.91 -13.70
CA VAL A 148 -6.75 -2.78 -13.39
C VAL A 148 -5.91 -2.16 -12.27
N GLY A 149 -5.62 -0.85 -12.34
CA GLY A 149 -4.91 -0.14 -11.29
C GLY A 149 -5.65 -0.19 -9.94
N PHE A 150 -6.98 0.05 -9.96
CA PHE A 150 -7.80 -0.08 -8.76
C PHE A 150 -7.78 -1.50 -8.18
N LEU A 151 -8.05 -2.52 -9.00
CA LEU A 151 -8.07 -3.91 -8.55
C LEU A 151 -6.70 -4.38 -8.05
N THR A 152 -5.60 -3.92 -8.65
CA THR A 152 -4.26 -4.23 -8.17
C THR A 152 -4.07 -3.72 -6.75
N VAL A 153 -4.39 -2.45 -6.47
CA VAL A 153 -4.25 -1.88 -5.12
C VAL A 153 -5.26 -2.52 -4.16
N PHE A 154 -6.52 -2.66 -4.55
CA PHE A 154 -7.59 -3.29 -3.77
C PHE A 154 -7.20 -4.70 -3.29
N LEU A 155 -6.68 -5.53 -4.17
CA LEU A 155 -6.32 -6.91 -3.84
C LEU A 155 -4.97 -6.98 -3.11
N PHE A 156 -3.93 -6.33 -3.63
CA PHE A 156 -2.57 -6.51 -3.10
C PHE A 156 -2.28 -5.71 -1.83
N GLN A 157 -2.83 -4.51 -1.68
CA GLN A 157 -2.70 -3.75 -0.43
C GLN A 157 -3.76 -4.14 0.62
N GLY A 158 -4.86 -4.79 0.20
CA GLY A 158 -5.91 -5.32 1.08
C GLY A 158 -5.71 -6.79 1.42
N ALA A 159 -6.44 -7.66 0.73
CA ALA A 159 -6.51 -9.10 0.99
C ALA A 159 -5.13 -9.78 0.99
N PHE A 160 -4.30 -9.47 0.00
CA PHE A 160 -2.97 -10.07 -0.11
C PHE A 160 -2.03 -9.61 1.01
N THR A 161 -2.06 -8.33 1.39
CA THR A 161 -1.29 -7.83 2.54
C THR A 161 -1.74 -8.50 3.84
N TYR A 162 -3.06 -8.68 4.04
CA TYR A 162 -3.57 -9.43 5.19
C TYR A 162 -3.02 -10.86 5.21
N LEU A 163 -3.07 -11.59 4.08
CA LEU A 163 -2.51 -12.94 3.93
C LEU A 163 -1.00 -12.96 4.19
N MET A 164 -0.24 -12.04 3.57
CA MET A 164 1.21 -11.91 3.71
C MET A 164 1.59 -11.68 5.18
N VAL A 165 0.94 -10.76 5.87
CA VAL A 165 1.18 -10.50 7.29
C VAL A 165 0.82 -11.73 8.13
N SER A 166 -0.35 -12.32 7.92
CA SER A 166 -0.77 -13.51 8.65
C SER A 166 0.22 -14.67 8.54
N SER A 167 0.90 -14.80 7.39
CA SER A 167 1.92 -15.84 7.17
C SER A 167 3.21 -15.63 7.99
N ALA A 168 3.38 -14.43 8.54
CA ALA A 168 4.52 -14.09 9.39
C ALA A 168 4.21 -14.20 10.90
N LEU A 169 2.93 -14.13 11.28
CA LEU A 169 2.56 -13.97 12.70
C LEU A 169 2.57 -15.28 13.49
N SER A 170 2.32 -16.40 12.82
CA SER A 170 2.19 -17.73 13.44
C SER A 170 2.61 -18.81 12.44
N ASP A 171 2.57 -20.08 12.87
CA ASP A 171 2.83 -21.22 11.99
C ASP A 171 1.78 -21.27 10.86
N PHE A 172 2.21 -20.83 9.69
CA PHE A 172 1.33 -20.69 8.53
C PHE A 172 1.19 -21.99 7.76
N VAL A 173 -0.03 -22.53 7.71
CA VAL A 173 -0.39 -23.70 6.90
C VAL A 173 -1.41 -23.26 5.86
N PRO A 174 -1.06 -23.20 4.56
CA PRO A 174 -1.96 -22.71 3.51
C PRO A 174 -3.32 -23.41 3.47
N ALA A 175 -3.35 -24.74 3.66
CA ALA A 175 -4.57 -25.52 3.65
C ALA A 175 -5.57 -25.12 4.74
N ASN A 176 -5.09 -24.58 5.86
CA ASN A 176 -5.91 -24.21 7.01
C ASN A 176 -6.20 -22.69 7.08
N PHE A 177 -5.58 -21.90 6.21
CA PHE A 177 -5.71 -20.45 6.28
C PHE A 177 -7.05 -19.93 5.75
N PHE A 178 -7.56 -20.49 4.65
CA PHE A 178 -8.77 -19.99 3.97
C PHE A 178 -10.07 -20.39 4.65
N THR A 179 -10.18 -20.11 5.95
CA THR A 179 -11.43 -20.20 6.69
C THR A 179 -12.40 -19.08 6.32
N ALA A 180 -13.70 -19.27 6.56
CA ALA A 180 -14.68 -18.20 6.35
C ALA A 180 -14.30 -16.89 7.07
N GLY A 181 -13.78 -17.00 8.30
CA GLY A 181 -13.31 -15.84 9.08
C GLY A 181 -12.17 -15.08 8.41
N ASN A 182 -11.12 -15.77 7.96
CA ASN A 182 -10.00 -15.14 7.27
C ASN A 182 -10.40 -14.55 5.92
N VAL A 183 -11.29 -15.21 5.16
CA VAL A 183 -11.82 -14.67 3.90
C VAL A 183 -12.60 -13.38 4.14
N ILE A 184 -13.41 -13.32 5.21
CA ILE A 184 -14.10 -12.08 5.60
C ILE A 184 -13.08 -10.99 5.95
N CYS A 185 -12.05 -11.29 6.76
CA CYS A 185 -11.02 -10.31 7.13
C CYS A 185 -10.24 -9.79 5.91
N MET A 186 -9.88 -10.68 4.97
CA MET A 186 -9.26 -10.30 3.71
C MET A 186 -10.15 -9.36 2.88
N SER A 187 -11.45 -9.66 2.81
CA SER A 187 -12.44 -8.84 2.11
C SER A 187 -12.60 -7.47 2.77
N VAL A 188 -12.68 -7.42 4.10
CA VAL A 188 -12.72 -6.18 4.89
C VAL A 188 -11.48 -5.32 4.62
N ALA A 189 -10.28 -5.92 4.66
CA ALA A 189 -9.04 -5.21 4.36
C ALA A 189 -9.05 -4.61 2.95
N SER A 190 -9.47 -5.38 1.94
CA SER A 190 -9.58 -4.89 0.55
C SER A 190 -10.61 -3.76 0.42
N LEU A 191 -11.77 -3.88 1.04
CA LEU A 191 -12.82 -2.86 0.97
C LEU A 191 -12.40 -1.55 1.64
N PHE A 192 -11.69 -1.59 2.78
CA PHE A 192 -11.15 -0.38 3.39
C PHE A 192 -10.06 0.26 2.52
N ILE A 193 -9.13 -0.51 1.96
CA ILE A 193 -8.17 0.00 0.98
C ILE A 193 -8.88 0.61 -0.23
N GLY A 194 -9.88 -0.10 -0.78
CA GLY A 194 -10.70 0.38 -1.90
C GLY A 194 -11.50 1.65 -1.59
N SER A 195 -11.81 1.90 -0.32
CA SER A 195 -12.49 3.14 0.09
C SER A 195 -11.55 4.34 0.15
N VAL A 196 -10.29 4.13 0.54
CA VAL A 196 -9.31 5.23 0.72
C VAL A 196 -8.53 5.52 -0.56
N TYR A 197 -8.14 4.48 -1.30
CA TYR A 197 -7.26 4.62 -2.46
C TYR A 197 -7.76 5.61 -3.53
N PRO A 198 -9.02 5.61 -3.98
CA PRO A 198 -9.50 6.58 -4.98
C PRO A 198 -9.44 8.02 -4.47
N LEU A 199 -9.61 8.25 -3.16
CA LEU A 199 -9.51 9.58 -2.56
C LEU A 199 -8.08 10.14 -2.63
N THR A 200 -7.06 9.28 -2.58
CA THR A 200 -5.66 9.70 -2.73
C THR A 200 -5.30 10.14 -4.14
N GLN A 201 -6.15 9.87 -5.13
CA GLN A 201 -5.96 10.24 -6.53
C GLN A 201 -6.65 11.56 -6.91
N ILE A 202 -7.57 12.05 -6.07
CA ILE A 202 -8.45 13.19 -6.38
C ILE A 202 -7.66 14.44 -6.79
N TYR A 203 -6.56 14.77 -6.09
CA TYR A 203 -5.75 15.95 -6.36
C TYR A 203 -4.73 15.74 -7.49
N GLN A 204 -4.63 14.53 -8.04
CA GLN A 204 -3.68 14.18 -9.12
C GLN A 204 -4.33 14.15 -10.50
N HIS A 205 -5.65 14.37 -10.63
CA HIS A 205 -6.37 14.24 -11.91
C HIS A 205 -5.72 14.97 -13.08
N THR A 206 -5.20 16.18 -12.85
CA THR A 206 -4.55 16.98 -13.91
C THR A 206 -3.21 16.41 -14.32
N ALA A 207 -2.40 15.97 -13.34
CA ALA A 207 -1.09 15.35 -13.57
C ALA A 207 -1.25 13.99 -14.26
N ASP A 208 -2.17 13.14 -13.77
CA ASP A 208 -2.48 11.83 -14.34
C ASP A 208 -2.90 11.93 -15.81
N LYS A 209 -3.79 12.89 -16.12
CA LYS A 209 -4.22 13.14 -17.51
C LYS A 209 -3.05 13.53 -18.41
N LYS A 210 -2.16 14.41 -17.95
CA LYS A 210 -0.97 14.84 -18.70
C LYS A 210 -0.02 13.68 -18.98
N ASP A 211 0.08 12.73 -18.05
CA ASP A 211 0.94 11.54 -18.15
C ASP A 211 0.23 10.32 -18.79
N GLY A 212 -0.98 10.51 -19.34
CA GLY A 212 -1.76 9.48 -20.01
C GLY A 212 -2.26 8.37 -19.08
N VAL A 213 -2.39 8.63 -17.80
CA VAL A 213 -2.92 7.72 -16.77
C VAL A 213 -4.40 8.02 -16.57
N THR A 214 -5.24 6.99 -16.64
CA THR A 214 -6.67 7.10 -16.36
C THR A 214 -6.99 6.32 -15.08
N THR A 215 -7.05 7.02 -13.95
CA THR A 215 -7.37 6.41 -12.65
C THR A 215 -8.86 6.17 -12.48
N ILE A 216 -9.24 5.34 -11.49
CA ILE A 216 -10.66 5.12 -11.16
C ILE A 216 -11.30 6.41 -10.68
N SER A 217 -10.60 7.22 -9.87
CA SER A 217 -11.05 8.52 -9.40
C SER A 217 -11.30 9.50 -10.55
N TYR A 218 -10.41 9.51 -11.56
CA TYR A 218 -10.59 10.34 -12.75
C TYR A 218 -11.86 9.95 -13.53
N LYS A 219 -12.13 8.64 -13.70
CA LYS A 219 -13.35 8.15 -14.39
C LYS A 219 -14.64 8.48 -13.64
N LEU A 220 -14.61 8.39 -12.32
CA LEU A 220 -15.77 8.67 -11.48
C LEU A 220 -16.02 10.17 -11.28
N GLY A 221 -15.02 11.00 -11.56
CA GLY A 221 -15.03 12.42 -11.21
C GLY A 221 -14.99 12.65 -9.69
N TYR A 222 -14.98 13.91 -9.27
CA TYR A 222 -14.83 14.24 -7.85
C TYR A 222 -15.97 13.66 -6.99
N VAL A 223 -17.22 14.00 -7.31
CA VAL A 223 -18.39 13.55 -6.54
C VAL A 223 -18.53 12.02 -6.57
N GLY A 224 -18.37 11.41 -7.75
CA GLY A 224 -18.46 9.97 -7.90
C GLY A 224 -17.39 9.23 -7.09
N THR A 225 -16.20 9.79 -6.95
CA THR A 225 -15.12 9.24 -6.12
C THR A 225 -15.53 9.19 -4.64
N PHE A 226 -16.11 10.25 -4.09
CA PHE A 226 -16.60 10.26 -2.71
C PHE A 226 -17.72 9.25 -2.49
N ILE A 227 -18.69 9.17 -3.42
CA ILE A 227 -19.79 8.20 -3.33
C ILE A 227 -19.25 6.78 -3.38
N PHE A 228 -18.36 6.47 -4.31
CA PHE A 228 -17.72 5.16 -4.42
C PHE A 228 -16.95 4.78 -3.15
N SER A 229 -16.17 5.72 -2.62
CA SER A 229 -15.42 5.53 -1.37
C SER A 229 -16.35 5.27 -0.18
N ALA A 230 -17.45 6.02 -0.08
CA ALA A 230 -18.46 5.82 0.97
C ALA A 230 -19.13 4.44 0.86
N LEU A 231 -19.47 3.99 -0.35
CA LEU A 231 -20.04 2.65 -0.58
C LEU A 231 -19.07 1.55 -0.16
N MET A 232 -17.78 1.63 -0.56
CA MET A 232 -16.74 0.66 -0.16
C MET A 232 -16.56 0.64 1.36
N PHE A 233 -16.51 1.83 1.99
CA PHE A 233 -16.41 1.95 3.45
C PHE A 233 -17.61 1.33 4.17
N THR A 234 -18.82 1.57 3.66
CA THR A 234 -20.04 1.00 4.23
C THR A 234 -20.05 -0.52 4.13
N LEU A 235 -19.70 -1.08 2.96
CA LEU A 235 -19.60 -2.53 2.78
C LEU A 235 -18.56 -3.15 3.71
N ALA A 236 -17.36 -2.52 3.84
CA ALA A 236 -16.33 -2.95 4.78
C ALA A 236 -16.85 -2.95 6.22
N SER A 237 -17.55 -1.88 6.61
CA SER A 237 -18.11 -1.71 7.95
C SER A 237 -19.18 -2.75 8.26
N VAL A 238 -20.07 -3.05 7.31
CA VAL A 238 -21.09 -4.09 7.48
C VAL A 238 -20.47 -5.48 7.63
N LEU A 239 -19.48 -5.82 6.80
CA LEU A 239 -18.76 -7.09 6.93
C LEU A 239 -17.98 -7.20 8.24
N LEU A 240 -17.36 -6.11 8.69
CA LEU A 240 -16.62 -6.07 9.96
C LEU A 240 -17.58 -6.21 11.15
N LEU A 241 -18.74 -5.57 11.10
CA LEU A 241 -19.80 -5.70 12.09
C LEU A 241 -20.26 -7.16 12.19
N TYR A 242 -20.57 -7.78 11.06
CA TYR A 242 -20.93 -9.20 11.00
C TYR A 242 -19.83 -10.10 11.59
N TYR A 243 -18.57 -9.85 11.22
CA TYR A 243 -17.43 -10.63 11.72
C TYR A 243 -17.24 -10.51 13.23
N PHE A 244 -17.28 -9.31 13.78
CA PHE A 244 -17.09 -9.10 15.22
C PHE A 244 -18.28 -9.61 16.05
N ASP A 245 -19.52 -9.55 15.52
CA ASP A 245 -20.68 -10.16 16.17
C ASP A 245 -20.54 -11.68 16.20
N MET A 246 -20.18 -12.31 15.08
CA MET A 246 -19.89 -13.76 14.99
C MET A 246 -18.79 -14.20 15.97
N LYS A 247 -17.80 -13.34 16.22
CA LYS A 247 -16.68 -13.60 17.16
C LYS A 247 -17.00 -13.17 18.60
N HIS A 248 -18.18 -12.64 18.90
CA HIS A 248 -18.56 -12.06 20.20
C HIS A 248 -17.63 -10.95 20.68
N GLN A 249 -16.97 -10.21 19.75
CA GLN A 249 -16.02 -9.14 20.04
C GLN A 249 -16.68 -7.76 20.03
N ARG A 250 -17.76 -7.58 20.77
CA ARG A 250 -18.57 -6.33 20.78
C ARG A 250 -17.77 -5.10 21.19
N LEU A 251 -16.84 -5.23 22.14
CA LEU A 251 -15.99 -4.11 22.56
C LEU A 251 -15.10 -3.62 21.42
N SER A 252 -14.47 -4.53 20.69
CA SER A 252 -13.63 -4.18 19.51
C SER A 252 -14.44 -3.43 18.46
N LEU A 253 -15.69 -3.83 18.26
CA LEU A 253 -16.62 -3.17 17.35
C LEU A 253 -16.93 -1.74 17.79
N VAL A 254 -17.29 -1.54 19.06
CA VAL A 254 -17.58 -0.20 19.61
C VAL A 254 -16.35 0.70 19.50
N LEU A 255 -15.18 0.20 19.89
CA LEU A 255 -13.91 0.94 19.81
C LEU A 255 -13.59 1.33 18.35
N PHE A 256 -13.73 0.39 17.39
CA PHE A 256 -13.47 0.68 15.99
C PHE A 256 -14.36 1.82 15.47
N PHE A 257 -15.67 1.73 15.63
CA PHE A 257 -16.58 2.76 15.14
C PHE A 257 -16.40 4.10 15.85
N THR A 258 -16.12 4.09 17.15
CA THR A 258 -15.83 5.32 17.91
C THR A 258 -14.55 6.00 17.36
N MET A 259 -13.49 5.23 17.11
CA MET A 259 -12.23 5.76 16.55
C MET A 259 -12.37 6.22 15.10
N MET A 260 -13.26 5.61 14.31
CA MET A 260 -13.52 6.02 12.92
C MET A 260 -14.39 7.28 12.81
N LEU A 261 -15.15 7.65 13.84
CA LEU A 261 -16.05 8.79 13.79
C LEU A 261 -15.39 10.11 13.36
N PRO A 262 -14.23 10.52 13.90
CA PRO A 262 -13.55 11.74 13.46
C PRO A 262 -13.15 11.70 11.98
N VAL A 263 -12.72 10.53 11.47
CA VAL A 263 -12.32 10.32 10.08
C VAL A 263 -13.52 10.50 9.16
N VAL A 264 -14.64 9.87 9.50
CA VAL A 264 -15.91 9.96 8.77
C VAL A 264 -16.42 11.40 8.73
N ILE A 265 -16.43 12.09 9.88
CA ILE A 265 -16.84 13.51 9.95
C ILE A 265 -15.96 14.38 9.06
N ARG A 266 -14.63 14.17 9.09
CA ARG A 266 -13.68 14.94 8.25
C ARG A 266 -13.95 14.66 6.76
N LEU A 267 -14.20 13.41 6.38
CA LEU A 267 -14.50 13.03 5.00
C LEU A 267 -15.78 13.72 4.49
N PHE A 268 -16.86 13.72 5.29
CA PHE A 268 -18.10 14.39 4.92
C PHE A 268 -17.93 15.91 4.79
N ARG A 269 -17.16 16.53 5.69
CA ARG A 269 -16.83 17.96 5.60
C ARG A 269 -16.03 18.28 4.33
N TRP A 270 -15.05 17.44 3.99
CA TRP A 270 -14.28 17.61 2.76
C TRP A 270 -15.17 17.42 1.53
N PHE A 271 -16.01 16.40 1.51
CA PHE A 271 -16.98 16.17 0.45
C PHE A 271 -17.88 17.40 0.23
N GLY A 272 -18.43 17.98 1.30
CA GLY A 272 -19.23 19.21 1.23
C GLY A 272 -18.49 20.35 0.53
N LYS A 273 -17.26 20.62 0.94
CA LYS A 273 -16.41 21.65 0.32
C LYS A 273 -16.13 21.39 -1.16
N VAL A 274 -15.79 20.13 -1.52
CA VAL A 274 -15.50 19.75 -2.92
C VAL A 274 -16.76 19.86 -3.79
N ARG A 275 -17.93 19.56 -3.24
CA ARG A 275 -19.20 19.68 -3.95
C ARG A 275 -19.56 21.16 -4.23
N GLU A 276 -19.24 22.07 -3.32
CA GLU A 276 -19.42 23.52 -3.51
C GLU A 276 -18.41 24.08 -4.51
N ASN A 277 -17.16 23.68 -4.40
CA ASN A 277 -16.09 24.11 -5.30
C ASN A 277 -15.05 23.00 -5.48
N SER A 278 -14.91 22.51 -6.71
CA SER A 278 -13.99 21.43 -7.06
C SER A 278 -12.50 21.77 -6.81
N SER A 279 -12.13 23.04 -6.68
CA SER A 279 -10.77 23.45 -6.30
C SER A 279 -10.36 22.99 -4.90
N ASN A 280 -11.33 22.64 -4.03
CA ASN A 280 -11.10 22.05 -2.72
C ASN A 280 -10.69 20.56 -2.79
N ALA A 281 -10.71 19.96 -3.99
CA ALA A 281 -10.14 18.63 -4.24
C ALA A 281 -8.61 18.75 -4.42
N ASN A 282 -7.92 19.24 -3.40
CA ASN A 282 -6.48 19.49 -3.39
C ASN A 282 -5.76 18.65 -2.32
N PHE A 283 -4.43 18.75 -2.29
CA PHE A 283 -3.57 18.01 -1.36
C PHE A 283 -3.74 18.45 0.12
N GLU A 284 -4.21 19.66 0.40
CA GLU A 284 -4.42 20.22 1.75
C GLU A 284 -5.78 19.85 2.32
#